data_f34100d3da65ef05f3836a571a5e04b8
#
_entry.id   f34100d3da65ef05f3836a571a5e04b8
#
_cell.length_a   1.000
_cell.length_b   1.000
_cell.length_c   1.000
_cell.angle_alpha   90.00
_cell.angle_beta   90.00
_cell.angle_gamma   90.00
#
_symmetry.space_group_name_H-M   'P 1'
#
loop_
_entity.id
_entity.type
_entity.pdbx_description
1 polymer ?
#
loop_
_entity_poly.entity_id
_entity_poly.type
_entity_poly.pdbx_seq_one_letter_code
_entity_poly.pdbx_strand_id
1 'polypeptide(L)'
;VNAAGPFAAEVGRMVNLDLPLEPVRRQKVYIKTSVKIPQDAPFTVDVNNNSYWRPEPGGVLVAWVDSDEPVTQPSENVHTDWEFPAITLDKVKRLAPFFQEVEKTVRQPDMTTSGGYYVYTPDDQPLIGPVPEAPGFYVNCGYWAGVMLSPQAGKWVSDLVTGAMDPKDNPLRPTRYEEGLGKKGKTLMSH
;
A
#
# COMPACT_ATOMS: atom_id res chain seq x y z
N VAL A 1 18.24 8.86 -6.21
CA VAL A 1 17.06 7.98 -6.29
C VAL A 1 15.94 8.56 -5.44
N ASN A 2 14.78 8.82 -6.05
CA ASN A 2 13.57 9.25 -5.34
C ASN A 2 12.79 8.01 -4.89
N ALA A 3 12.89 7.69 -3.61
CA ALA A 3 12.17 6.61 -2.94
C ALA A 3 11.34 7.17 -1.76
N ALA A 4 10.79 8.39 -1.92
CA ALA A 4 10.14 9.13 -0.84
C ALA A 4 8.68 8.67 -0.57
N GLY A 5 8.28 7.50 -1.08
CA GLY A 5 6.95 6.93 -0.83
C GLY A 5 5.83 7.89 -1.23
N PRO A 6 4.91 8.26 -0.31
CA PRO A 6 3.80 9.15 -0.63
C PRO A 6 4.25 10.57 -1.02
N PHE A 7 5.43 11.00 -0.59
CA PHE A 7 6.00 12.32 -0.90
C PHE A 7 6.81 12.34 -2.20
N ALA A 8 6.87 11.23 -2.94
CA ALA A 8 7.71 11.14 -4.14
C ALA A 8 7.32 12.15 -5.23
N ALA A 9 6.04 12.52 -5.34
CA ALA A 9 5.61 13.59 -6.26
C ALA A 9 6.19 14.96 -5.88
N GLU A 10 6.29 15.26 -4.57
CA GLU A 10 6.89 16.50 -4.10
C GLU A 10 8.39 16.57 -4.42
N VAL A 11 9.11 15.47 -4.18
CA VAL A 11 10.52 15.35 -4.56
C VAL A 11 10.71 15.44 -6.07
N GLY A 12 9.78 14.87 -6.86
CA GLY A 12 9.78 15.03 -8.33
C GLY A 12 9.69 16.49 -8.76
N ARG A 13 8.79 17.27 -8.16
CA ARG A 13 8.62 18.69 -8.45
C ARG A 13 9.88 19.53 -8.19
N MET A 14 10.75 19.12 -7.26
CA MET A 14 12.04 19.81 -7.01
C MET A 14 12.99 19.76 -8.21
N VAL A 15 12.77 18.84 -9.14
CA VAL A 15 13.52 18.71 -10.40
C VAL A 15 12.62 18.91 -11.63
N ASN A 16 11.51 19.62 -11.46
CA ASN A 16 10.49 19.94 -12.48
C ASN A 16 9.84 18.70 -13.13
N LEU A 17 9.72 17.61 -12.39
CA LEU A 17 9.00 16.41 -12.82
C LEU A 17 7.61 16.35 -12.17
N ASP A 18 6.60 16.09 -12.98
CA ASP A 18 5.25 15.76 -12.52
C ASP A 18 5.05 14.24 -12.60
N LEU A 19 5.21 13.57 -11.47
CA LEU A 19 5.06 12.13 -11.40
C LEU A 19 3.57 11.78 -11.21
N PRO A 20 3.01 10.85 -12.01
CA PRO A 20 1.60 10.48 -11.94
C PRO A 20 1.33 9.57 -10.73
N LEU A 21 1.38 10.14 -9.55
CA LEU A 21 1.24 9.45 -8.28
C LEU A 21 -0.01 9.90 -7.55
N GLU A 22 -0.82 8.95 -7.12
CA GLU A 22 -2.08 9.15 -6.42
C GLU A 22 -2.00 8.55 -5.00
N PRO A 23 -1.57 9.33 -4.00
CA PRO A 23 -1.58 8.88 -2.62
C PRO A 23 -3.02 8.74 -2.10
N VAL A 24 -3.36 7.57 -1.58
CA VAL A 24 -4.66 7.27 -0.97
C VAL A 24 -4.43 6.78 0.43
N ARG A 25 -5.11 7.39 1.39
CA ARG A 25 -5.03 7.00 2.80
C ARG A 25 -5.53 5.57 2.99
N ARG A 26 -4.85 4.81 3.83
CA ARG A 26 -5.27 3.47 4.25
C ARG A 26 -5.10 3.34 5.75
N GLN A 27 -6.03 2.65 6.38
CA GLN A 27 -6.06 2.47 7.82
C GLN A 27 -6.04 0.99 8.16
N LYS A 28 -5.53 0.67 9.34
CA LYS A 28 -5.54 -0.67 9.92
C LYS A 28 -5.74 -0.58 11.42
N VAL A 29 -6.28 -1.64 12.00
CA VAL A 29 -6.54 -1.74 13.43
C VAL A 29 -5.81 -2.94 13.99
N TYR A 30 -5.00 -2.72 15.02
CA TYR A 30 -4.56 -3.79 15.89
C TYR A 30 -5.57 -3.94 17.03
N ILE A 31 -6.05 -5.15 17.24
CA ILE A 31 -7.00 -5.51 18.32
C ILE A 31 -6.27 -6.40 19.30
N LYS A 32 -6.01 -5.88 20.51
CA LYS A 32 -5.54 -6.69 21.63
C LYS A 32 -6.70 -7.53 22.14
N THR A 33 -6.51 -8.84 22.29
CA THR A 33 -7.57 -9.73 22.75
C THR A 33 -7.03 -10.96 23.44
N SER A 34 -7.79 -11.47 24.43
CA SER A 34 -7.55 -12.77 25.06
C SER A 34 -8.23 -13.93 24.33
N VAL A 35 -9.05 -13.64 23.33
CA VAL A 35 -9.64 -14.66 22.47
C VAL A 35 -8.52 -15.40 21.74
N LYS A 36 -8.61 -16.73 21.70
CA LYS A 36 -7.60 -17.56 21.04
C LYS A 36 -7.62 -17.34 19.52
N ILE A 37 -6.62 -16.63 19.03
CA ILE A 37 -6.39 -16.43 17.60
C ILE A 37 -5.38 -17.49 17.11
N PRO A 38 -5.66 -18.23 16.02
CA PRO A 38 -4.69 -19.15 15.42
C PRO A 38 -3.44 -18.37 14.97
N GLN A 39 -2.30 -18.61 15.63
CA GLN A 39 -1.06 -17.85 15.35
C GLN A 39 -0.32 -18.33 14.10
N ASP A 40 -0.67 -19.49 13.59
CA ASP A 40 -0.17 -20.09 12.35
C ASP A 40 -1.10 -19.81 11.15
N ALA A 41 -2.18 -19.05 11.35
CA ALA A 41 -3.07 -18.67 10.26
C ALA A 41 -2.35 -17.76 9.27
N PRO A 42 -2.57 -17.97 7.96
CA PRO A 42 -2.00 -17.10 6.94
C PRO A 42 -2.64 -15.71 6.97
N PHE A 43 -1.97 -14.74 6.36
CA PHE A 43 -2.60 -13.49 5.98
C PHE A 43 -3.81 -13.79 5.09
N THR A 44 -5.00 -13.45 5.57
CA THR A 44 -6.28 -13.82 4.93
C THR A 44 -6.97 -12.59 4.38
N VAL A 45 -7.32 -12.61 3.10
CA VAL A 45 -7.98 -11.51 2.38
C VAL A 45 -9.33 -11.96 1.86
N ASP A 46 -10.37 -11.18 2.09
CA ASP A 46 -11.65 -11.28 1.40
C ASP A 46 -11.69 -10.25 0.26
N VAL A 47 -11.57 -10.73 -0.96
CA VAL A 47 -11.57 -9.89 -2.16
C VAL A 47 -12.96 -9.33 -2.51
N ASN A 48 -14.04 -9.88 -1.92
CA ASN A 48 -15.40 -9.43 -2.21
C ASN A 48 -15.78 -8.18 -1.39
N ASN A 49 -15.20 -8.03 -0.19
CA ASN A 49 -15.47 -6.90 0.67
C ASN A 49 -14.22 -6.09 1.03
N ASN A 50 -13.10 -6.39 0.38
CA ASN A 50 -11.82 -5.70 0.54
C ASN A 50 -11.30 -5.68 1.99
N SER A 51 -11.63 -6.69 2.78
CA SER A 51 -11.15 -6.80 4.17
C SER A 51 -10.08 -7.87 4.31
N TYR A 52 -9.24 -7.72 5.31
CA TYR A 52 -8.20 -8.70 5.61
C TYR A 52 -7.85 -8.73 7.08
N TRP A 53 -7.24 -9.83 7.46
CA TRP A 53 -6.70 -10.01 8.80
C TRP A 53 -5.45 -10.89 8.80
N ARG A 54 -4.68 -10.77 9.85
CA ARG A 54 -3.60 -11.70 10.19
C ARG A 54 -3.41 -11.77 11.70
N PRO A 55 -2.88 -12.89 12.24
CA PRO A 55 -2.49 -12.94 13.63
C PRO A 55 -1.36 -11.96 13.93
N GLU A 56 -1.36 -11.43 15.14
CA GLU A 56 -0.29 -10.62 15.70
C GLU A 56 -0.05 -11.03 17.15
N PRO A 57 1.14 -10.87 17.71
CA PRO A 57 1.42 -11.18 19.10
C PRO A 57 0.42 -10.48 20.04
N GLY A 58 -0.31 -11.27 20.83
CA GLY A 58 -1.30 -10.76 21.77
C GLY A 58 -2.62 -10.30 21.16
N GLY A 59 -2.85 -10.57 19.86
CA GLY A 59 -4.10 -10.15 19.24
C GLY A 59 -4.19 -10.45 17.75
N VAL A 60 -4.82 -9.53 17.02
CA VAL A 60 -5.07 -9.65 15.59
C VAL A 60 -4.97 -8.28 14.92
N LEU A 61 -4.38 -8.24 13.76
CA LEU A 61 -4.44 -7.08 12.89
C LEU A 61 -5.56 -7.28 11.88
N VAL A 62 -6.42 -6.28 11.78
CA VAL A 62 -7.53 -6.24 10.83
C VAL A 62 -7.50 -4.95 10.02
N ALA A 63 -7.96 -5.01 8.79
CA ALA A 63 -8.17 -3.81 8.00
C ALA A 63 -9.26 -4.04 6.94
N TRP A 64 -9.73 -2.94 6.43
CA TRP A 64 -10.64 -2.85 5.31
C TRP A 64 -10.18 -1.73 4.38
N VAL A 65 -10.21 -2.02 3.09
CA VAL A 65 -9.87 -1.04 2.05
C VAL A 65 -11.17 -0.38 1.59
N ASP A 66 -11.34 0.88 1.97
CA ASP A 66 -12.42 1.71 1.42
C ASP A 66 -12.08 2.09 0.00
N SER A 67 -12.94 1.67 -0.95
CA SER A 67 -12.79 1.99 -2.36
C SER A 67 -13.02 3.47 -2.65
N ASP A 68 -13.84 4.11 -1.85
CA ASP A 68 -14.26 5.50 -2.05
C ASP A 68 -13.31 6.49 -1.36
N GLU A 69 -12.27 5.99 -0.67
CA GLU A 69 -11.26 6.86 -0.05
C GLU A 69 -10.55 7.71 -1.12
N PRO A 70 -10.62 9.04 -1.04
CA PRO A 70 -10.13 9.92 -2.09
C PRO A 70 -8.60 9.97 -2.16
N VAL A 71 -8.09 10.32 -3.32
CA VAL A 71 -6.70 10.77 -3.48
C VAL A 71 -6.50 12.02 -2.62
N THR A 72 -5.40 12.06 -1.86
CA THR A 72 -5.13 13.13 -0.92
C THR A 72 -3.67 13.55 -0.93
N GLN A 73 -3.38 14.75 -0.46
CA GLN A 73 -2.01 15.17 -0.20
C GLN A 73 -1.46 14.40 1.01
N PRO A 74 -0.25 13.84 0.93
CA PRO A 74 0.33 13.12 2.04
C PRO A 74 0.67 14.06 3.20
N SER A 75 0.59 13.52 4.41
CA SER A 75 0.95 14.21 5.64
C SER A 75 1.74 13.27 6.54
N GLU A 76 2.68 13.80 7.31
CA GLU A 76 3.39 13.03 8.33
C GLU A 76 2.44 12.58 9.45
N ASN A 77 1.42 13.38 9.74
CA ASN A 77 0.37 13.06 10.70
C ASN A 77 -0.85 12.52 9.98
N VAL A 78 -0.88 11.22 9.73
CA VAL A 78 -2.00 10.58 9.05
C VAL A 78 -3.21 10.52 9.97
N HIS A 79 -4.28 11.20 9.58
CA HIS A 79 -5.55 11.16 10.30
C HIS A 79 -6.14 9.75 10.29
N THR A 80 -6.74 9.33 11.42
CA THR A 80 -7.47 8.07 11.53
C THR A 80 -8.90 8.36 11.97
N ASP A 81 -9.84 7.63 11.37
CA ASP A 81 -11.27 7.80 11.66
C ASP A 81 -11.66 6.97 12.89
N TRP A 82 -12.37 7.58 13.80
CA TRP A 82 -12.78 6.93 15.05
C TRP A 82 -13.77 5.77 14.83
N GLU A 83 -14.53 5.81 13.75
CA GLU A 83 -15.48 4.75 13.36
C GLU A 83 -14.81 3.57 12.66
N PHE A 84 -13.62 3.76 12.11
CA PHE A 84 -12.92 2.77 11.30
C PHE A 84 -12.75 1.40 12.00
N PRO A 85 -12.43 1.33 13.31
CA PRO A 85 -12.34 0.05 14.02
C PRO A 85 -13.66 -0.74 14.00
N ALA A 86 -14.79 -0.08 14.23
CA ALA A 86 -16.08 -0.73 14.26
C ALA A 86 -16.50 -1.24 12.88
N ILE A 87 -16.31 -0.41 11.85
CA ILE A 87 -16.59 -0.78 10.46
C ILE A 87 -15.72 -1.97 10.04
N THR A 88 -14.42 -1.91 10.35
CA THR A 88 -13.49 -2.98 10.00
C THR A 88 -13.83 -4.28 10.69
N LEU A 89 -14.19 -4.25 11.98
CA LEU A 89 -14.57 -5.44 12.72
C LEU A 89 -15.86 -6.08 12.13
N ASP A 90 -16.83 -5.26 11.74
CA ASP A 90 -18.04 -5.75 11.06
C ASP A 90 -17.71 -6.44 9.72
N LYS A 91 -16.76 -5.91 8.98
CA LYS A 91 -16.30 -6.50 7.71
C LYS A 91 -15.60 -7.84 7.90
N VAL A 92 -14.67 -7.94 8.88
CA VAL A 92 -13.86 -9.15 9.08
C VAL A 92 -14.55 -10.26 9.87
N LYS A 93 -15.60 -9.97 10.63
CA LYS A 93 -16.26 -10.96 11.49
C LYS A 93 -16.82 -12.17 10.74
N ARG A 94 -17.00 -12.08 9.43
CA ARG A 94 -17.46 -13.17 8.57
C ARG A 94 -16.32 -14.10 8.13
N LEU A 95 -15.05 -13.65 8.28
CA LEU A 95 -13.89 -14.38 7.77
C LEU A 95 -13.45 -15.53 8.67
N ALA A 96 -13.72 -15.43 9.98
CA ALA A 96 -13.42 -16.49 10.92
C ALA A 96 -14.34 -16.47 12.14
N PRO A 97 -14.74 -17.65 12.67
CA PRO A 97 -15.70 -17.74 13.79
C PRO A 97 -15.24 -17.02 15.06
N PHE A 98 -13.94 -16.97 15.35
CA PHE A 98 -13.41 -16.32 16.54
C PHE A 98 -13.67 -14.81 16.58
N PHE A 99 -13.90 -14.15 15.46
CA PHE A 99 -14.24 -12.73 15.44
C PHE A 99 -15.57 -12.41 16.13
N GLN A 100 -16.50 -13.37 16.19
CA GLN A 100 -17.73 -13.18 16.95
C GLN A 100 -17.47 -13.06 18.45
N GLU A 101 -16.44 -13.76 18.96
CA GLU A 101 -16.04 -13.65 20.37
C GLU A 101 -15.20 -12.38 20.59
N VAL A 102 -14.36 -12.00 19.64
CA VAL A 102 -13.64 -10.71 19.68
C VAL A 102 -14.65 -9.56 19.77
N GLU A 103 -15.67 -9.54 18.93
CA GLU A 103 -16.69 -8.48 18.90
C GLU A 103 -17.42 -8.33 20.25
N LYS A 104 -17.71 -9.45 20.94
CA LYS A 104 -18.38 -9.43 22.26
C LYS A 104 -17.49 -8.90 23.38
N THR A 105 -16.18 -9.10 23.29
CA THR A 105 -15.25 -8.88 24.41
C THR A 105 -14.39 -7.63 24.25
N VAL A 106 -14.08 -7.23 23.01
CA VAL A 106 -13.23 -6.08 22.73
C VAL A 106 -13.85 -4.76 23.19
N ARG A 107 -13.02 -3.86 23.65
CA ARG A 107 -13.39 -2.49 24.03
C ARG A 107 -12.51 -1.49 23.26
N GLN A 108 -12.95 -0.26 23.17
CA GLN A 108 -12.21 0.77 22.45
C GLN A 108 -10.74 0.92 22.89
N PRO A 109 -10.37 0.83 24.18
CA PRO A 109 -8.96 0.87 24.59
C PRO A 109 -8.10 -0.32 24.12
N ASP A 110 -8.74 -1.41 23.67
CA ASP A 110 -8.05 -2.60 23.15
C ASP A 110 -7.71 -2.44 21.66
N MET A 111 -8.20 -1.39 21.02
CA MET A 111 -8.02 -1.13 19.59
C MET A 111 -7.04 0.02 19.37
N THR A 112 -6.03 -0.23 18.53
CA THR A 112 -5.08 0.78 18.09
C THR A 112 -5.20 0.95 16.59
N THR A 113 -5.68 2.10 16.15
CA THR A 113 -5.76 2.45 14.72
C THR A 113 -4.48 3.12 14.28
N SER A 114 -3.99 2.78 13.10
CA SER A 114 -2.89 3.47 12.44
C SER A 114 -3.21 3.70 10.97
N GLY A 115 -2.73 4.82 10.45
CA GLY A 115 -2.90 5.23 9.06
C GLY A 115 -1.56 5.26 8.31
N GLY A 116 -1.65 5.18 6.99
CA GLY A 116 -0.55 5.32 6.05
C GLY A 116 -1.10 5.63 4.66
N TYR A 117 -0.24 5.56 3.66
CA TYR A 117 -0.66 5.78 2.29
C TYR A 117 -0.28 4.60 1.41
N TYR A 118 -1.21 4.19 0.56
CA TYR A 118 -0.91 3.50 -0.68
C TYR A 118 -0.73 4.55 -1.76
N VAL A 119 0.23 4.33 -2.65
CA VAL A 119 0.47 5.26 -3.74
C VAL A 119 0.20 4.54 -5.04
N TYR A 120 -0.87 4.94 -5.70
CA TYR A 120 -1.26 4.38 -6.98
C TYR A 120 -0.62 5.14 -8.12
N THR A 121 -0.55 4.49 -9.25
CA THR A 121 -0.15 5.00 -10.56
C THR A 121 -1.26 4.69 -11.55
N PRO A 122 -1.27 5.26 -12.76
CA PRO A 122 -2.33 4.99 -13.72
C PRO A 122 -2.57 3.52 -14.08
N ASP A 123 -1.57 2.67 -13.91
CA ASP A 123 -1.64 1.24 -14.20
C ASP A 123 -1.48 0.36 -12.95
N ASP A 124 -1.52 0.94 -11.75
CA ASP A 124 -1.33 0.28 -10.47
C ASP A 124 0.04 -0.44 -10.32
N GLN A 125 1.01 -0.09 -11.15
CA GLN A 125 2.36 -0.64 -11.10
C GLN A 125 3.38 0.43 -10.70
N PRO A 126 4.41 0.11 -9.91
CA PRO A 126 5.39 1.10 -9.50
C PRO A 126 6.15 1.72 -10.67
N LEU A 127 6.74 2.88 -10.42
CA LEU A 127 7.69 3.56 -11.28
C LEU A 127 9.11 3.26 -10.80
N ILE A 128 9.90 2.60 -11.63
CA ILE A 128 11.29 2.24 -11.29
C ILE A 128 12.19 2.62 -12.46
N GLY A 129 13.22 3.43 -12.24
CA GLY A 129 14.25 3.68 -13.23
C GLY A 129 14.59 5.14 -13.46
N PRO A 130 15.44 5.41 -14.47
CA PRO A 130 15.83 6.76 -14.83
C PRO A 130 14.66 7.53 -15.45
N VAL A 131 14.65 8.82 -15.23
CA VAL A 131 13.72 9.77 -15.85
C VAL A 131 14.49 10.59 -16.89
N PRO A 132 14.16 10.47 -18.19
CA PRO A 132 14.92 11.14 -19.26
C PRO A 132 15.00 12.65 -19.10
N GLU A 133 13.95 13.29 -18.61
CA GLU A 133 13.85 14.75 -18.43
C GLU A 133 14.78 15.28 -17.32
N ALA A 134 15.27 14.40 -16.45
CA ALA A 134 16.21 14.76 -15.38
C ALA A 134 17.38 13.77 -15.35
N PRO A 135 18.40 13.96 -16.19
CA PRO A 135 19.55 13.04 -16.28
C PRO A 135 20.21 12.80 -14.92
N GLY A 136 20.42 11.53 -14.57
CA GLY A 136 20.94 11.10 -13.26
C GLY A 136 19.91 11.02 -12.14
N PHE A 137 18.66 11.37 -12.40
CA PHE A 137 17.55 11.20 -11.47
C PHE A 137 16.85 9.87 -11.73
N TYR A 138 16.67 9.08 -10.69
CA TYR A 138 15.98 7.79 -10.72
C TYR A 138 14.77 7.83 -9.79
N VAL A 139 13.71 7.15 -10.17
CA VAL A 139 12.52 6.97 -9.33
C VAL A 139 12.40 5.52 -8.88
N ASN A 140 11.87 5.33 -7.68
CA ASN A 140 11.48 4.05 -7.09
C ASN A 140 10.27 4.30 -6.19
N CYS A 141 9.09 4.46 -6.78
CA CYS A 141 7.89 4.96 -6.11
C CYS A 141 6.60 4.41 -6.73
N GLY A 142 5.45 4.79 -6.17
CA GLY A 142 4.14 4.36 -6.70
C GLY A 142 3.75 2.96 -6.25
N TYR A 143 3.90 2.64 -4.97
CA TYR A 143 3.61 1.32 -4.42
C TYR A 143 2.34 1.30 -3.58
N TRP A 144 1.44 0.39 -3.88
CA TRP A 144 0.40 -0.06 -2.96
C TRP A 144 0.82 -1.32 -2.18
N ALA A 145 1.77 -2.11 -2.71
CA ALA A 145 2.29 -3.35 -2.11
C ALA A 145 3.82 -3.30 -1.88
N GLY A 146 4.34 -2.16 -1.42
CA GLY A 146 5.77 -1.85 -1.38
C GLY A 146 6.63 -2.85 -0.63
N VAL A 147 6.18 -3.34 0.54
CA VAL A 147 6.95 -4.29 1.36
C VAL A 147 7.26 -5.59 0.59
N MET A 148 6.26 -6.15 -0.09
CA MET A 148 6.42 -7.41 -0.84
C MET A 148 7.31 -7.24 -2.07
N LEU A 149 7.29 -6.07 -2.70
CA LEU A 149 8.03 -5.79 -3.93
C LEU A 149 9.44 -5.25 -3.68
N SER A 150 9.75 -4.81 -2.47
CA SER A 150 10.99 -4.10 -2.13
C SER A 150 12.28 -4.84 -2.49
N PRO A 151 12.42 -6.18 -2.33
CA PRO A 151 13.65 -6.87 -2.69
C PRO A 151 13.95 -6.79 -4.19
N GLN A 152 12.94 -7.05 -5.02
CA GLN A 152 13.11 -7.00 -6.48
C GLN A 152 13.26 -5.56 -6.97
N ALA A 153 12.53 -4.62 -6.40
CA ALA A 153 12.63 -3.20 -6.73
C ALA A 153 14.05 -2.66 -6.43
N GLY A 154 14.58 -2.99 -5.25
CA GLY A 154 15.94 -2.61 -4.88
C GLY A 154 17.00 -3.19 -5.83
N LYS A 155 16.85 -4.47 -6.22
CA LYS A 155 17.73 -5.09 -7.21
C LYS A 155 17.68 -4.34 -8.55
N TRP A 156 16.49 -4.07 -9.08
CA TRP A 156 16.34 -3.38 -10.35
C TRP A 156 16.90 -1.96 -10.32
N VAL A 157 16.70 -1.21 -9.24
CA VAL A 157 17.32 0.12 -9.07
C VAL A 157 18.85 0.00 -9.12
N SER A 158 19.42 -0.97 -8.41
CA SER A 158 20.87 -1.20 -8.41
C SER A 158 21.38 -1.53 -9.81
N ASP A 159 20.72 -2.46 -10.51
CA ASP A 159 21.11 -2.90 -11.85
C ASP A 159 21.04 -1.72 -12.87
N LEU A 160 20.00 -0.89 -12.76
CA LEU A 160 19.83 0.29 -13.63
C LEU A 160 20.87 1.37 -13.33
N VAL A 161 21.19 1.64 -12.08
CA VAL A 161 22.18 2.66 -11.68
C VAL A 161 23.59 2.23 -12.07
N THR A 162 23.90 0.94 -11.97
CA THR A 162 25.22 0.39 -12.32
C THR A 162 25.39 0.05 -13.80
N GLY A 163 24.32 0.15 -14.60
CA GLY A 163 24.33 -0.22 -16.01
C GLY A 163 24.28 -1.73 -16.27
N ALA A 164 23.97 -2.53 -15.25
CA ALA A 164 23.79 -3.98 -15.40
C ALA A 164 22.45 -4.36 -16.08
N MET A 165 21.52 -3.40 -16.17
CA MET A 165 20.24 -3.54 -16.87
C MET A 165 20.05 -2.36 -17.82
N ASP A 166 19.66 -2.62 -19.08
CA ASP A 166 19.20 -1.55 -19.98
C ASP A 166 17.83 -1.03 -19.47
N PRO A 167 17.64 0.29 -19.33
CA PRO A 167 16.35 0.85 -18.96
C PRO A 167 15.17 0.37 -19.82
N LYS A 168 15.41 0.03 -21.10
CA LYS A 168 14.39 -0.48 -22.01
C LYS A 168 13.88 -1.89 -21.63
N ASP A 169 14.72 -2.69 -20.97
CA ASP A 169 14.35 -4.03 -20.52
C ASP A 169 13.52 -4.01 -19.22
N ASN A 170 13.42 -2.84 -18.58
CA ASN A 170 12.62 -2.67 -17.37
C ASN A 170 11.15 -2.40 -17.70
N PRO A 171 10.22 -3.33 -17.43
CA PRO A 171 8.80 -3.12 -17.72
C PRO A 171 8.15 -2.01 -16.87
N LEU A 172 8.78 -1.62 -15.74
CA LEU A 172 8.29 -0.60 -14.81
C LEU A 172 8.96 0.77 -15.01
N ARG A 173 9.64 0.97 -16.16
CA ARG A 173 10.26 2.25 -16.50
C ARG A 173 9.23 3.37 -16.54
N PRO A 174 9.59 4.61 -16.13
CA PRO A 174 8.69 5.76 -16.16
C PRO A 174 8.12 6.06 -17.55
N THR A 175 8.93 5.90 -18.60
CA THR A 175 8.59 6.18 -20.01
C THR A 175 7.52 5.25 -20.60
N ARG A 176 7.15 4.16 -19.91
CA ARG A 176 6.16 3.20 -20.43
C ARG A 176 4.79 3.80 -20.76
N TYR A 177 4.42 4.91 -20.11
CA TYR A 177 3.15 5.58 -20.41
C TYR A 177 3.18 6.28 -21.76
N GLU A 178 4.29 6.95 -22.09
CA GLU A 178 4.51 7.60 -23.38
C GLU A 178 4.60 6.57 -24.53
N GLU A 179 5.13 5.38 -24.20
CA GLU A 179 5.24 4.25 -25.12
C GLU A 179 3.90 3.50 -25.29
N GLY A 180 2.85 3.89 -24.57
CA GLY A 180 1.53 3.26 -24.62
C GLY A 180 1.47 1.87 -23.94
N LEU A 181 2.44 1.54 -23.10
CA LEU A 181 2.54 0.25 -22.42
C LEU A 181 1.88 0.22 -21.04
N GLY A 182 1.68 1.38 -20.42
CA GLY A 182 1.04 1.53 -19.11
C GLY A 182 -0.47 1.35 -19.18
N LYS A 183 -0.94 0.13 -19.31
CA LYS A 183 -2.40 -0.18 -19.30
C LYS A 183 -2.81 -0.63 -17.92
N LYS A 184 -3.94 -0.10 -17.44
CA LYS A 184 -4.54 -0.53 -16.19
C LYS A 184 -4.86 -2.04 -16.24
N GLY A 185 -4.16 -2.82 -15.46
CA GLY A 185 -4.45 -4.24 -15.23
C GLY A 185 -5.60 -4.39 -14.23
N LYS A 186 -6.21 -5.58 -14.15
CA LYS A 186 -7.08 -5.91 -13.02
C LYS A 186 -6.20 -6.25 -11.82
N THR A 187 -6.03 -5.32 -10.91
CA THR A 187 -5.42 -5.60 -9.61
C THR A 187 -6.46 -6.20 -8.67
N LEU A 188 -6.07 -7.15 -7.81
CA LEU A 188 -6.98 -7.81 -6.84
C LEU A 188 -7.70 -6.83 -5.90
N MET A 189 -7.23 -5.58 -5.82
CA MET A 189 -7.80 -4.52 -4.99
C MET A 189 -8.04 -3.22 -5.77
N SER A 190 -8.09 -3.28 -7.11
CA SER A 190 -8.50 -2.15 -7.94
C SER A 190 -10.03 -2.14 -8.09
N HIS A 191 -10.60 -0.98 -7.97
CA HIS A 191 -12.03 -0.65 -8.06
C HIS A 191 -12.64 -1.04 -9.40
#